data_87bafdfc25be4ce6350d657d5ad5b636
#
_entry.id   87bafdfc25be4ce6350d657d5ad5b636
#
_cell.length_a   1.000
_cell.length_b   1.000
_cell.length_c   1.000
_cell.angle_alpha   90.00
_cell.angle_beta   90.00
_cell.angle_gamma   90.00
#
_symmetry.space_group_name_H-M   'P 1'
#
loop_
_entity.id
_entity.type
_entity.pdbx_description
1 polymer ?
#
loop_
_entity_poly.entity_id
_entity_poly.type
_entity_poly.pdbx_seq_one_letter_code
_entity_poly.pdbx_strand_id
1 'polypeptide(L)' 'MFKQSAQMRSPNREPIKHLLIGSPKAVTSTIHYLQVIGYASVGDWSQLLPTANPGEVMSILSRQILVS' A
#
# COMPACT_ATOMS: atom_id res chain seq x y z
N MET A 1 -15.50 -24.37 -12.89
CA MET A 1 -15.23 -24.14 -12.81
C MET A 1 -14.90 -23.81 -12.89
N PHE A 2 -14.90 -23.70 -13.11
CA PHE A 2 -14.47 -23.38 -13.19
C PHE A 2 -14.21 -22.71 -13.27
N LYS A 3 -14.16 -22.54 -13.37
CA LYS A 3 -13.74 -21.97 -13.42
C LYS A 3 -13.33 -21.38 -13.69
N GLN A 4 -13.27 -21.22 -13.97
CA GLN A 4 -12.72 -20.78 -14.19
C GLN A 4 -12.23 -20.32 -14.59
N SER A 5 -12.46 -20.39 -14.90
CA SER A 5 -11.86 -20.08 -15.23
C SER A 5 -11.39 -19.58 -15.47
N ALA A 6 -11.64 -19.44 -15.65
CA ALA A 6 -11.16 -19.06 -15.68
C ALA A 6 -10.59 -18.66 -15.70
N GLN A 7 -10.62 -18.61 -15.68
CA GLN A 7 -10.05 -18.35 -15.47
C GLN A 7 -9.11 -18.03 -15.68
N MET A 8 -8.85 -17.95 -16.19
CA MET A 8 -7.92 -17.79 -16.50
C MET A 8 -7.34 -16.78 -16.57
N ARG A 9 -6.94 -16.18 -17.15
CA ARG A 9 -6.82 -14.84 -16.75
C ARG A 9 -5.86 -14.67 -15.56
N SER A 10 -5.82 -13.53 -14.90
CA SER A 10 -5.05 -13.35 -13.67
C SER A 10 -5.94 -13.45 -12.48
N PRO A 11 -6.51 -14.60 -12.24
CA PRO A 11 -7.51 -14.73 -11.18
C PRO A 11 -6.95 -14.53 -9.79
N ASN A 12 -5.62 -14.60 -9.66
CA ASN A 12 -5.01 -14.52 -8.33
C ASN A 12 -4.52 -13.12 -7.98
N ARG A 13 -4.86 -12.13 -8.78
CA ARG A 13 -4.53 -10.75 -8.45
C ARG A 13 -5.65 -10.13 -7.64
N GLU A 14 -5.28 -9.51 -6.53
CA GLU A 14 -6.26 -8.84 -5.68
C GLU A 14 -5.74 -7.51 -5.21
N PRO A 15 -6.64 -6.53 -5.02
CA PRO A 15 -6.23 -5.23 -4.52
C PRO A 15 -5.98 -5.26 -3.03
N ILE A 16 -5.01 -4.48 -2.58
CA ILE A 16 -4.76 -4.30 -1.17
C ILE A 16 -4.41 -2.85 -0.92
N LYS A 17 -4.81 -2.31 0.22
CA LYS A 17 -4.43 -0.97 0.65
C LYS A 17 -3.62 -1.07 1.91
N HIS A 18 -2.54 -0.31 1.93
CA HIS A 18 -1.71 -0.16 3.12
C HIS A 18 -1.92 1.24 3.68
N LEU A 19 -2.11 1.33 4.97
CA LEU A 19 -2.17 2.61 5.65
C LEU A 19 -1.01 2.70 6.62
N LEU A 20 -0.27 3.81 6.53
CA LEU A 20 0.74 4.15 7.52
C LEU A 20 0.22 5.33 8.30
N ILE A 21 0.15 5.20 9.60
CA ILE A 21 -0.40 6.24 10.47
C ILE A 21 0.59 6.47 11.61
N GLY A 22 0.96 7.73 11.80
CA GLY A 22 1.91 8.10 12.84
C GLY A 22 2.37 9.53 12.67
N SER A 23 3.47 9.88 13.33
CA SER A 23 4.05 11.20 13.13
C SER A 23 4.54 11.33 11.69
N PRO A 24 4.62 12.57 11.16
CA PRO A 24 5.16 12.76 9.81
C PRO A 24 6.52 12.10 9.63
N LYS A 25 7.37 12.18 10.64
CA LYS A 25 8.70 11.58 10.56
C LYS A 25 8.63 10.06 10.51
N ALA A 26 7.79 9.45 11.33
CA ALA A 26 7.66 7.99 11.35
C ALA A 26 7.11 7.48 10.03
N VAL A 27 6.08 8.13 9.49
CA VAL A 27 5.47 7.73 8.24
C VAL A 27 6.46 7.89 7.09
N THR A 28 7.12 9.04 7.01
CA THR A 28 8.09 9.30 5.95
C THR A 28 9.26 8.32 6.00
N SER A 29 9.79 8.04 7.17
CA SER A 29 10.89 7.10 7.33
C SER A 29 10.49 5.69 6.88
N THR A 30 9.28 5.27 7.20
CA THR A 30 8.79 3.96 6.81
C THR A 30 8.62 3.87 5.29
N ILE A 31 8.09 4.91 4.68
CA ILE A 31 7.93 4.95 3.22
C ILE A 31 9.30 4.80 2.54
N HIS A 32 10.30 5.51 3.03
CA HIS A 32 11.65 5.42 2.48
C HIS A 32 12.25 4.04 2.68
N TYR A 33 12.03 3.44 3.84
CA TYR A 33 12.52 2.09 4.10
C TYR A 33 11.90 1.08 3.13
N LEU A 34 10.60 1.21 2.88
CA LEU A 34 9.92 0.30 1.96
C LEU A 34 10.43 0.45 0.52
N GLN A 35 10.90 1.63 0.15
CA GLN A 35 11.55 1.81 -1.15
C GLN A 35 12.93 1.13 -1.16
N VAL A 36 13.70 1.27 -0.09
CA VAL A 36 15.02 0.68 0.00
C VAL A 36 14.96 -0.84 -0.15
N ILE A 37 13.99 -1.48 0.47
CA ILE A 37 13.85 -2.94 0.38
C ILE A 37 13.13 -3.38 -0.90
N GLY A 38 12.76 -2.44 -1.77
CA GLY A 38 12.17 -2.77 -3.06
C GLY A 38 10.69 -3.09 -3.02
N TYR A 39 9.99 -2.77 -1.93
CA TYR A 39 8.58 -3.12 -1.82
C TYR A 39 7.69 -2.14 -2.58
N ALA A 40 7.93 -0.85 -2.45
CA ALA A 40 7.11 0.17 -3.10
C ALA A 40 7.92 1.45 -3.24
N SER A 41 7.73 2.16 -4.36
CA SER A 41 8.39 3.45 -4.57
C SER A 41 7.75 4.51 -3.71
N VAL A 42 8.54 5.49 -3.31
CA VAL A 42 8.03 6.64 -2.55
C VAL A 42 6.86 7.29 -3.27
N GLY A 43 6.93 7.42 -4.59
CA GLY A 43 5.89 8.06 -5.38
C GLY A 43 4.58 7.30 -5.47
N ASP A 44 4.54 6.04 -5.02
CA ASP A 44 3.30 5.25 -5.05
C ASP A 44 2.39 5.54 -3.87
N TRP A 45 2.91 6.21 -2.85
CA TRP A 45 2.15 6.56 -1.66
C TRP A 45 1.41 7.88 -1.84
N SER A 46 0.26 8.02 -1.21
CA SER A 46 -0.45 9.28 -1.21
C SER A 46 0.35 10.36 -0.47
N GLN A 47 0.01 11.61 -0.71
CA GLN A 47 0.50 12.70 0.13
C GLN A 47 0.12 12.42 1.58
N LEU A 48 0.88 12.99 2.51
CA LEU A 48 0.54 12.88 3.92
C LEU A 48 -0.78 13.59 4.16
N LEU A 49 -1.71 12.87 4.78
CA LEU A 49 -3.05 13.37 5.06
C LEU A 49 -3.21 13.52 6.57
N PRO A 50 -3.88 14.58 7.02
CA PRO A 50 -4.11 14.75 8.45
C PRO A 50 -5.08 13.68 8.95
N THR A 51 -4.96 13.36 10.25
CA THR A 51 -5.92 12.51 10.94
C THR A 51 -6.67 13.34 11.98
N ALA A 52 -7.54 12.70 12.72
CA ALA A 52 -8.25 13.39 13.79
C ALA A 52 -7.33 13.77 14.95
N ASN A 53 -6.12 13.17 15.02
CA ASN A 53 -5.20 13.42 16.11
C ASN A 53 -4.16 14.46 15.71
N PRO A 54 -3.94 15.50 16.53
CA PRO A 54 -2.90 16.49 16.21
C PRO A 54 -1.53 15.84 16.13
N GLY A 55 -0.73 16.30 15.15
CA GLY A 55 0.63 15.77 14.98
C GLY A 55 0.70 14.39 14.34
N GLU A 56 -0.44 13.83 13.96
CA GLU A 56 -0.51 12.53 13.33
C GLU A 56 -0.95 12.68 11.88
N VAL A 57 -0.33 11.92 11.00
CA VAL A 57 -0.67 11.90 9.58
C VAL A 57 -0.83 10.47 9.12
N MET A 58 -1.41 10.32 7.94
CA MET A 58 -1.47 9.00 7.30
C MET A 58 -1.10 9.11 5.83
N SER A 59 -0.65 7.99 5.29
CA SER A 59 -0.42 7.85 3.86
C SER A 59 -0.99 6.50 3.42
N ILE A 60 -1.48 6.46 2.20
CA ILE A 60 -2.17 5.29 1.66
C ILE A 60 -1.46 4.83 0.40
N LEU A 61 -1.23 3.53 0.32
CA LEU A 61 -0.71 2.87 -0.88
C LEU A 61 -1.72 1.84 -1.32
N SER A 62 -2.09 1.88 -2.61
CA SER A 62 -2.94 0.86 -3.20
C SER A 62 -2.12 0.07 -4.21
N ARG A 63 -2.24 -1.25 -4.18
CA ARG A 63 -1.56 -2.07 -5.16
C ARG A 63 -2.31 -3.38 -5.37
N GLN A 64 -1.93 -4.06 -6.44
CA GLN A 64 -2.43 -5.40 -6.74
C GLN A 64 -1.37 -6.39 -6.31
N ILE A 65 -1.78 -7.44 -5.63
CA ILE A 65 -0.86 -8.49 -5.23
C ILE A 65 -1.33 -9.83 -5.78
N LEU A 66 -0.39 -10.75 -5.91
CA LEU A 66 -0.73 -12.12 -6.26
C LEU A 66 -1.02 -12.88 -4.96
N VAL A 67 -2.10 -13.63 -4.97
CA VAL A 67 -2.47 -14.47 -3.84
C VAL A 67 -2.53 -15.91 -4.31
N SER A 68 -2.32 -16.86 -3.42
CA SER A 68 -2.36 -18.29 -3.78
C SER A 68 -3.67 -18.93 -3.39
#